data_516278e078269da0613a7d63f7094c66
#
_entry.id   516278e078269da0613a7d63f7094c66
#
_cell.length_a   1.000
_cell.length_b   1.000
_cell.length_c   1.000
_cell.angle_alpha   90.00
_cell.angle_beta   90.00
_cell.angle_gamma   90.00
#
_symmetry.space_group_name_H-M   'P 1'
#
loop_
_entity.id
_entity.type
_entity.pdbx_description
1 polymer ?
#
loop_
_entity_poly.entity_id
_entity_poly.type
_entity_poly.pdbx_seq_one_letter_code
_entity_poly.pdbx_strand_id
1 'polypeptide(L)'
;MDFGIRGKVALVTGASSGIGEAVALALAAEGVKLAVAARRGDRLEAVAREAKVRGALEARAIELDLESSDTIQHALRTVHDTLGEIEILVANSGGPKAGTLLDLKLNDWDGAYRGVLRSVLELVYGVVPAMRSRKWGRIVALTSSSVKQPIPTLALSNGFRTALVAALKTLSIEVARDGVTVNAIATGRVLTDRLRKLYPDEAAIKKSAETDVPIGRVASPEEFAPMVAFLCSEPARYVTGQTIAVDGGLIKSLS
;
A
#
# COMPACT_ATOMS: atom_id res chain seq x y z
N MET A 1 -8.40 16.37 -13.30
CA MET A 1 -7.37 15.75 -14.18
C MET A 1 -7.88 14.36 -14.49
N ASP A 2 -7.84 13.94 -15.75
CA ASP A 2 -8.16 12.55 -16.10
C ASP A 2 -6.93 11.68 -15.80
N PHE A 3 -7.10 10.65 -15.00
CA PHE A 3 -6.01 9.73 -14.65
C PHE A 3 -5.79 8.64 -15.72
N GLY A 4 -6.67 8.50 -16.71
CA GLY A 4 -6.52 7.55 -17.82
C GLY A 4 -6.54 6.08 -17.40
N ILE A 5 -7.19 5.75 -16.27
CA ILE A 5 -7.23 4.39 -15.70
C ILE A 5 -8.63 3.77 -15.67
N ARG A 6 -9.60 4.41 -16.30
CA ARG A 6 -10.96 3.88 -16.39
C ARG A 6 -10.96 2.48 -17.03
N GLY A 7 -11.64 1.53 -16.41
CA GLY A 7 -11.71 0.14 -16.85
C GLY A 7 -10.50 -0.74 -16.52
N LYS A 8 -9.40 -0.17 -16.02
CA LYS A 8 -8.25 -0.94 -15.54
C LYS A 8 -8.60 -1.79 -14.33
N VAL A 9 -8.03 -2.97 -14.23
CA VAL A 9 -8.22 -3.87 -13.08
C VAL A 9 -7.23 -3.49 -11.98
N ALA A 10 -7.75 -3.08 -10.83
CA ALA A 10 -6.95 -2.69 -9.67
C ALA A 10 -7.15 -3.66 -8.49
N LEU A 11 -6.05 -4.12 -7.90
CA LEU A 11 -6.04 -4.85 -6.64
C LEU A 11 -5.46 -3.95 -5.54
N VAL A 12 -6.24 -3.71 -4.49
CA VAL A 12 -5.80 -2.99 -3.28
C VAL A 12 -5.82 -3.94 -2.10
N THR A 13 -4.66 -4.22 -1.50
CA THR A 13 -4.58 -5.05 -0.30
C THR A 13 -4.68 -4.22 0.97
N GLY A 14 -5.06 -4.84 2.11
CA GLY A 14 -5.28 -4.13 3.35
C GLY A 14 -6.40 -3.07 3.26
N ALA A 15 -7.40 -3.31 2.38
CA ALA A 15 -8.41 -2.33 1.99
C ALA A 15 -9.65 -2.27 2.89
N SER A 16 -9.69 -3.03 4.00
CA SER A 16 -10.86 -3.07 4.88
C SER A 16 -10.98 -1.89 5.85
N SER A 17 -10.03 -0.96 5.87
CA SER A 17 -10.06 0.27 6.69
C SER A 17 -8.90 1.21 6.37
N GLY A 18 -9.01 2.46 6.82
CA GLY A 18 -7.92 3.43 6.81
C GLY A 18 -7.36 3.73 5.43
N ILE A 19 -6.03 3.77 5.30
CA ILE A 19 -5.38 4.17 4.04
C ILE A 19 -5.78 3.26 2.87
N GLY A 20 -5.84 1.94 3.09
CA GLY A 20 -6.20 0.99 2.01
C GLY A 20 -7.63 1.18 1.51
N GLU A 21 -8.58 1.43 2.41
CA GLU A 21 -9.96 1.78 2.07
C GLU A 21 -10.02 3.10 1.30
N ALA A 22 -9.39 4.17 1.81
CA ALA A 22 -9.40 5.48 1.15
C ALA A 22 -8.77 5.41 -0.26
N VAL A 23 -7.68 4.67 -0.44
CA VAL A 23 -7.05 4.43 -1.75
C VAL A 23 -7.98 3.67 -2.68
N ALA A 24 -8.64 2.63 -2.18
CA ALA A 24 -9.62 1.86 -2.97
C ALA A 24 -10.75 2.75 -3.47
N LEU A 25 -11.29 3.62 -2.61
CA LEU A 25 -12.35 4.57 -2.96
C LEU A 25 -11.87 5.67 -3.91
N ALA A 26 -10.64 6.14 -3.77
CA ALA A 26 -10.05 7.10 -4.71
C ALA A 26 -9.88 6.50 -6.12
N LEU A 27 -9.39 5.26 -6.22
CA LEU A 27 -9.31 4.54 -7.50
C LEU A 27 -10.70 4.23 -8.08
N ALA A 28 -11.67 3.91 -7.23
CA ALA A 28 -13.06 3.70 -7.64
C ALA A 28 -13.66 4.92 -8.34
N ALA A 29 -13.38 6.14 -7.85
CA ALA A 29 -13.85 7.39 -8.46
C ALA A 29 -13.29 7.59 -9.89
N GLU A 30 -12.16 6.97 -10.22
CA GLU A 30 -11.57 6.97 -11.55
C GLU A 30 -12.15 5.88 -12.49
N GLY A 31 -13.16 5.11 -12.03
CA GLY A 31 -13.88 4.13 -12.83
C GLY A 31 -13.10 2.84 -13.10
N VAL A 32 -12.23 2.42 -12.20
CA VAL A 32 -11.53 1.12 -12.31
C VAL A 32 -12.48 -0.06 -12.07
N LYS A 33 -12.06 -1.26 -12.47
CA LYS A 33 -12.57 -2.54 -11.94
C LYS A 33 -11.76 -2.88 -10.71
N LEU A 34 -12.38 -2.92 -9.53
CA LEU A 34 -11.68 -2.91 -8.25
C LEU A 34 -11.82 -4.23 -7.49
N ALA A 35 -10.70 -4.81 -7.11
CA ALA A 35 -10.62 -5.83 -6.08
C ALA A 35 -10.11 -5.22 -4.78
N VAL A 36 -10.91 -5.29 -3.72
CA VAL A 36 -10.51 -4.91 -2.36
C VAL A 36 -10.21 -6.16 -1.54
N ALA A 37 -9.00 -6.26 -0.99
CA ALA A 37 -8.55 -7.48 -0.34
C ALA A 37 -8.04 -7.23 1.08
N ALA A 38 -8.49 -8.03 2.05
CA ALA A 38 -8.02 -8.06 3.44
C ALA A 38 -8.63 -9.27 4.18
N ARG A 39 -8.32 -9.42 5.48
CA ARG A 39 -8.82 -10.52 6.33
C ARG A 39 -10.28 -10.37 6.79
N ARG A 40 -10.84 -9.15 6.80
CA ARG A 40 -12.18 -8.84 7.36
C ARG A 40 -13.22 -8.76 6.24
N GLY A 41 -13.89 -9.89 5.95
CA GLY A 41 -14.82 -10.02 4.85
C GLY A 41 -16.01 -9.06 4.89
N ASP A 42 -16.66 -8.93 6.06
CA ASP A 42 -17.82 -8.04 6.26
C ASP A 42 -17.49 -6.56 5.94
N ARG A 43 -16.32 -6.09 6.37
CA ARG A 43 -15.85 -4.72 6.05
C ARG A 43 -15.50 -4.57 4.58
N LEU A 44 -14.89 -5.57 3.96
CA LEU A 44 -14.57 -5.55 2.53
C LEU A 44 -15.81 -5.44 1.67
N GLU A 45 -16.88 -6.15 2.02
CA GLU A 45 -18.16 -6.05 1.32
C GLU A 45 -18.77 -4.64 1.41
N ALA A 46 -18.62 -3.97 2.56
CA ALA A 46 -19.04 -2.58 2.69
C ALA A 46 -18.20 -1.65 1.79
N VAL A 47 -16.88 -1.82 1.77
CA VAL A 47 -15.97 -1.04 0.90
C VAL A 47 -16.27 -1.30 -0.58
N ALA A 48 -16.51 -2.55 -0.98
CA ALA A 48 -16.85 -2.89 -2.36
C ALA A 48 -18.19 -2.25 -2.81
N ARG A 49 -19.20 -2.22 -1.92
CA ARG A 49 -20.45 -1.50 -2.20
C ARG A 49 -20.23 0.00 -2.35
N GLU A 50 -19.50 0.62 -1.43
CA GLU A 50 -19.17 2.05 -1.50
C GLU A 50 -18.36 2.38 -2.75
N ALA A 51 -17.41 1.53 -3.13
CA ALA A 51 -16.62 1.71 -4.35
C ALA A 51 -17.49 1.79 -5.61
N LYS A 52 -18.55 0.97 -5.69
CA LYS A 52 -19.52 1.06 -6.80
C LYS A 52 -20.28 2.38 -6.80
N VAL A 53 -20.68 2.87 -5.62
CA VAL A 53 -21.31 4.18 -5.49
C VAL A 53 -20.39 5.32 -5.93
N ARG A 54 -19.09 5.18 -5.66
CA ARG A 54 -18.04 6.14 -6.04
C ARG A 54 -17.67 6.11 -7.51
N GLY A 55 -18.09 5.11 -8.29
CA GLY A 55 -17.87 5.07 -9.73
C GLY A 55 -17.06 3.89 -10.26
N ALA A 56 -16.65 2.94 -9.42
CA ALA A 56 -16.03 1.70 -9.89
C ALA A 56 -16.96 0.96 -10.86
N LEU A 57 -16.46 0.57 -12.02
CA LEU A 57 -17.24 -0.20 -13.00
C LEU A 57 -17.65 -1.56 -12.45
N GLU A 58 -16.74 -2.18 -11.72
CA GLU A 58 -16.97 -3.41 -10.95
C GLU A 58 -16.22 -3.30 -9.62
N ALA A 59 -16.72 -3.95 -8.57
CA ALA A 59 -16.01 -4.08 -7.30
C ALA A 59 -16.27 -5.45 -6.70
N ARG A 60 -15.20 -6.09 -6.19
CA ARG A 60 -15.20 -7.40 -5.54
C ARG A 60 -14.47 -7.33 -4.21
N ALA A 61 -15.08 -7.91 -3.19
CA ALA A 61 -14.43 -8.19 -1.91
C ALA A 61 -13.73 -9.54 -1.98
N ILE A 62 -12.48 -9.60 -1.57
CA ILE A 62 -11.65 -10.81 -1.60
C ILE A 62 -11.00 -11.02 -0.24
N GLU A 63 -11.26 -12.15 0.39
CA GLU A 63 -10.58 -12.47 1.63
C GLU A 63 -9.10 -12.82 1.35
N LEU A 64 -8.20 -12.17 2.09
CA LEU A 64 -6.76 -12.29 1.90
C LEU A 64 -6.03 -12.15 3.24
N ASP A 65 -5.31 -13.20 3.64
CA ASP A 65 -4.28 -13.11 4.66
C ASP A 65 -2.89 -13.05 4.00
N LEU A 66 -2.23 -11.92 4.14
CA LEU A 66 -0.89 -11.70 3.58
C LEU A 66 0.20 -12.58 4.22
N GLU A 67 -0.06 -13.25 5.34
CA GLU A 67 0.88 -14.20 5.94
C GLU A 67 0.75 -15.61 5.35
N SER A 68 -0.25 -15.86 4.51
CA SER A 68 -0.54 -17.15 3.86
C SER A 68 -0.36 -17.07 2.35
N SER A 69 0.64 -17.78 1.81
CA SER A 69 0.86 -17.89 0.36
C SER A 69 -0.35 -18.46 -0.38
N ASP A 70 -1.07 -19.42 0.23
CA ASP A 70 -2.24 -20.03 -0.39
C ASP A 70 -3.37 -19.02 -0.61
N THR A 71 -3.61 -18.14 0.37
CA THR A 71 -4.64 -17.10 0.23
C THR A 71 -4.21 -16.03 -0.76
N ILE A 72 -2.92 -15.69 -0.86
CA ILE A 72 -2.38 -14.77 -1.87
C ILE A 72 -2.62 -15.35 -3.27
N GLN A 73 -2.24 -16.61 -3.51
CA GLN A 73 -2.44 -17.25 -4.80
C GLN A 73 -3.93 -17.41 -5.14
N HIS A 74 -4.78 -17.72 -4.15
CA HIS A 74 -6.22 -17.77 -4.34
C HIS A 74 -6.78 -16.40 -4.73
N ALA A 75 -6.39 -15.34 -4.03
CA ALA A 75 -6.84 -13.98 -4.32
C ALA A 75 -6.44 -13.54 -5.74
N LEU A 76 -5.21 -13.79 -6.17
CA LEU A 76 -4.75 -13.46 -7.52
C LEU A 76 -5.59 -14.19 -8.60
N ARG A 77 -5.83 -15.50 -8.42
CA ARG A 77 -6.69 -16.27 -9.33
C ARG A 77 -8.12 -15.72 -9.34
N THR A 78 -8.70 -15.45 -8.18
CA THR A 78 -10.06 -14.91 -8.08
C THR A 78 -10.21 -13.57 -8.79
N VAL A 79 -9.22 -12.67 -8.67
CA VAL A 79 -9.24 -11.41 -9.42
C VAL A 79 -9.18 -11.67 -10.92
N HIS A 80 -8.24 -12.53 -11.35
CA HIS A 80 -8.11 -12.91 -12.76
C HIS A 80 -9.42 -13.44 -13.34
N ASP A 81 -10.06 -14.39 -12.65
CA ASP A 81 -11.25 -15.07 -13.15
C ASP A 81 -12.51 -14.18 -13.16
N THR A 82 -12.57 -13.17 -12.26
CA THR A 82 -13.77 -12.35 -12.08
C THR A 82 -13.67 -10.95 -12.69
N LEU A 83 -12.49 -10.36 -12.72
CA LEU A 83 -12.26 -8.97 -13.19
C LEU A 83 -11.30 -8.90 -14.36
N GLY A 84 -10.45 -9.91 -14.53
CA GLY A 84 -9.37 -9.97 -15.50
C GLY A 84 -7.99 -9.76 -14.88
N GLU A 85 -6.99 -9.59 -15.73
CA GLU A 85 -5.60 -9.43 -15.32
C GLU A 85 -5.38 -8.14 -14.54
N ILE A 86 -4.66 -8.22 -13.45
CA ILE A 86 -4.36 -7.07 -12.59
C ILE A 86 -3.38 -6.15 -13.31
N GLU A 87 -3.81 -4.91 -13.51
CA GLU A 87 -3.03 -3.85 -14.16
C GLU A 87 -2.50 -2.83 -13.15
N ILE A 88 -3.20 -2.69 -12.01
CA ILE A 88 -2.81 -1.81 -10.90
C ILE A 88 -2.73 -2.64 -9.63
N LEU A 89 -1.57 -2.65 -8.97
CA LEU A 89 -1.37 -3.26 -7.67
C LEU A 89 -1.03 -2.19 -6.64
N VAL A 90 -1.91 -1.99 -5.66
CA VAL A 90 -1.57 -1.23 -4.44
C VAL A 90 -1.33 -2.21 -3.31
N ALA A 91 -0.05 -2.45 -3.02
CA ALA A 91 0.39 -3.36 -1.97
C ALA A 91 0.45 -2.63 -0.62
N ASN A 92 -0.59 -2.82 0.19
CA ASN A 92 -0.69 -2.27 1.54
C ASN A 92 -0.75 -3.42 2.55
N SER A 93 0.34 -3.63 3.26
CA SER A 93 0.43 -4.63 4.34
C SER A 93 0.19 -4.02 5.71
N GLY A 94 -0.28 -4.83 6.64
CA GLY A 94 -0.34 -4.45 8.07
C GLY A 94 1.02 -4.05 8.62
N GLY A 95 1.02 -3.32 9.73
CA GLY A 95 2.28 -3.04 10.44
C GLY A 95 2.70 -4.24 11.28
N PRO A 96 3.99 -4.63 11.27
CA PRO A 96 4.49 -5.67 12.16
C PRO A 96 4.43 -5.24 13.63
N LYS A 97 4.73 -6.17 14.54
CA LYS A 97 4.84 -5.90 15.97
C LYS A 97 5.78 -4.73 16.23
N ALA A 98 5.37 -3.81 17.09
CA ALA A 98 6.25 -2.73 17.56
C ALA A 98 7.21 -3.28 18.64
N GLY A 99 8.41 -2.73 18.68
CA GLY A 99 9.44 -3.08 19.67
C GLY A 99 10.80 -2.52 19.27
N THR A 100 11.68 -2.38 20.26
CA THR A 100 13.09 -2.09 20.04
C THR A 100 13.79 -3.35 19.51
N LEU A 101 14.98 -3.21 18.95
CA LEU A 101 15.74 -4.35 18.43
C LEU A 101 16.05 -5.38 19.51
N LEU A 102 16.31 -4.92 20.73
CA LEU A 102 16.70 -5.80 21.86
C LEU A 102 15.50 -6.51 22.52
N ASP A 103 14.29 -5.98 22.37
CA ASP A 103 13.06 -6.59 22.92
C ASP A 103 12.43 -7.64 22.00
N LEU A 104 12.77 -7.62 20.73
CA LEU A 104 12.20 -8.51 19.73
C LEU A 104 12.90 -9.87 19.69
N LYS A 105 12.10 -10.92 19.44
CA LYS A 105 12.59 -12.31 19.30
C LYS A 105 12.66 -12.70 17.83
N LEU A 106 13.47 -13.70 17.48
CA LEU A 106 13.61 -14.19 16.09
C LEU A 106 12.27 -14.55 15.44
N ASN A 107 11.35 -15.19 16.18
CA ASN A 107 10.00 -15.50 15.67
C ASN A 107 9.21 -14.24 15.28
N ASP A 108 9.44 -13.08 15.92
CA ASP A 108 8.81 -11.80 15.52
C ASP A 108 9.35 -11.35 14.15
N TRP A 109 10.63 -11.62 13.86
CA TRP A 109 11.25 -11.36 12.56
C TRP A 109 10.67 -12.24 11.47
N ASP A 110 10.47 -13.55 11.74
CA ASP A 110 9.87 -14.48 10.79
C ASP A 110 8.44 -14.07 10.39
N GLY A 111 7.64 -13.64 11.37
CA GLY A 111 6.29 -13.13 11.12
C GLY A 111 6.31 -11.84 10.29
N ALA A 112 7.18 -10.90 10.63
CA ALA A 112 7.33 -9.66 9.89
C ALA A 112 7.86 -9.88 8.45
N TYR A 113 8.79 -10.81 8.26
CA TYR A 113 9.25 -11.23 6.94
C TYR A 113 8.08 -11.69 6.08
N ARG A 114 7.26 -12.63 6.59
CA ARG A 114 6.09 -13.14 5.84
C ARG A 114 5.10 -12.05 5.51
N GLY A 115 4.66 -11.27 6.50
CA GLY A 115 3.57 -10.31 6.35
C GLY A 115 3.95 -8.99 5.66
N VAL A 116 5.22 -8.60 5.64
CA VAL A 116 5.63 -7.28 5.12
C VAL A 116 6.46 -7.38 3.83
N LEU A 117 7.39 -8.33 3.76
CA LEU A 117 8.30 -8.44 2.61
C LEU A 117 7.83 -9.54 1.65
N ARG A 118 7.79 -10.79 2.10
CA ARG A 118 7.47 -11.94 1.26
C ARG A 118 6.10 -11.81 0.59
N SER A 119 5.09 -11.41 1.34
CA SER A 119 3.72 -11.23 0.83
C SER A 119 3.65 -10.27 -0.35
N VAL A 120 4.35 -9.14 -0.28
CA VAL A 120 4.36 -8.15 -1.38
C VAL A 120 5.14 -8.69 -2.57
N LEU A 121 6.24 -9.41 -2.35
CA LEU A 121 6.98 -10.06 -3.44
C LEU A 121 6.13 -11.13 -4.14
N GLU A 122 5.36 -11.94 -3.41
CA GLU A 122 4.45 -12.93 -3.99
C GLU A 122 3.36 -12.27 -4.86
N LEU A 123 2.77 -11.17 -4.39
CA LEU A 123 1.83 -10.38 -5.21
C LEU A 123 2.50 -9.84 -6.49
N VAL A 124 3.69 -9.27 -6.35
CA VAL A 124 4.48 -8.73 -7.47
C VAL A 124 4.79 -9.82 -8.51
N TYR A 125 5.28 -10.98 -8.08
CA TYR A 125 5.56 -12.10 -8.99
C TYR A 125 4.29 -12.60 -9.70
N GLY A 126 3.13 -12.52 -9.05
CA GLY A 126 1.87 -12.91 -9.64
C GLY A 126 1.34 -11.95 -10.70
N VAL A 127 1.64 -10.63 -10.61
CA VAL A 127 1.06 -9.64 -11.53
C VAL A 127 2.03 -9.16 -12.62
N VAL A 128 3.34 -9.13 -12.36
CA VAL A 128 4.36 -8.58 -13.26
C VAL A 128 4.38 -9.25 -14.63
N PRO A 129 4.27 -10.58 -14.77
CA PRO A 129 4.29 -11.22 -16.09
C PRO A 129 3.22 -10.68 -17.05
N ALA A 130 1.97 -10.55 -16.58
CA ALA A 130 0.87 -10.01 -17.36
C ALA A 130 1.05 -8.51 -17.67
N MET A 131 1.51 -7.72 -16.72
CA MET A 131 1.81 -6.29 -16.91
C MET A 131 2.88 -6.09 -17.99
N ARG A 132 3.97 -6.87 -17.98
CA ARG A 132 5.04 -6.82 -18.97
C ARG A 132 4.54 -7.19 -20.38
N SER A 133 3.75 -8.26 -20.49
CA SER A 133 3.16 -8.69 -21.77
C SER A 133 2.28 -7.62 -22.39
N ARG A 134 1.54 -6.86 -21.58
CA ARG A 134 0.66 -5.76 -22.04
C ARG A 134 1.36 -4.43 -22.24
N LYS A 135 2.65 -4.35 -21.85
CA LYS A 135 3.42 -3.10 -21.88
C LYS A 135 2.76 -1.99 -21.03
N TRP A 136 2.07 -2.37 -19.98
CA TRP A 136 1.41 -1.47 -19.05
C TRP A 136 1.24 -2.09 -17.65
N GLY A 137 1.59 -1.37 -16.63
CA GLY A 137 1.36 -1.76 -15.24
C GLY A 137 1.72 -0.65 -14.26
N ARG A 138 1.05 -0.65 -13.11
CA ARG A 138 1.30 0.28 -12.00
C ARG A 138 1.38 -0.49 -10.69
N ILE A 139 2.52 -0.39 -10.03
CA ILE A 139 2.75 -1.01 -8.72
C ILE A 139 3.10 0.09 -7.73
N VAL A 140 2.31 0.23 -6.68
CA VAL A 140 2.55 1.17 -5.59
C VAL A 140 2.54 0.42 -4.26
N ALA A 141 3.66 0.42 -3.55
CA ALA A 141 3.76 -0.17 -2.21
C ALA A 141 3.62 0.90 -1.13
N LEU A 142 2.69 0.70 -0.19
CA LEU A 142 2.56 1.56 0.98
C LEU A 142 3.55 1.10 2.05
N THR A 143 4.54 1.95 2.31
CA THR A 143 5.60 1.65 3.28
C THR A 143 5.49 2.58 4.51
N SER A 144 6.57 3.07 5.01
CA SER A 144 6.64 3.91 6.21
C SER A 144 7.74 4.97 6.04
N SER A 145 7.60 6.09 6.71
CA SER A 145 8.69 7.06 6.88
C SER A 145 9.97 6.41 7.44
N SER A 146 9.82 5.27 8.12
CA SER A 146 10.94 4.51 8.68
C SER A 146 11.93 3.96 7.64
N VAL A 147 11.57 3.93 6.35
CA VAL A 147 12.50 3.52 5.27
C VAL A 147 13.54 4.61 4.93
N LYS A 148 13.28 5.85 5.34
CA LYS A 148 14.18 6.98 5.16
C LYS A 148 14.83 7.43 6.49
N GLN A 149 14.08 7.33 7.58
CA GLN A 149 14.55 7.71 8.92
C GLN A 149 14.07 6.67 9.94
N PRO A 150 14.95 5.83 10.50
CA PRO A 150 14.58 4.77 11.44
C PRO A 150 13.76 5.29 12.63
N ILE A 151 12.71 4.57 12.98
CA ILE A 151 11.88 4.85 14.16
C ILE A 151 12.31 3.87 15.28
N PRO A 152 12.80 4.35 16.43
CA PRO A 152 13.43 3.49 17.45
C PRO A 152 12.60 2.30 17.93
N THR A 153 11.27 2.46 18.04
CA THR A 153 10.36 1.41 18.52
C THR A 153 9.74 0.56 17.40
N LEU A 154 10.21 0.68 16.17
CA LEU A 154 9.67 -0.02 15.01
C LEU A 154 10.73 -0.81 14.24
N ALA A 155 11.62 -1.52 14.96
CA ALA A 155 12.77 -2.22 14.36
C ALA A 155 12.40 -3.17 13.20
N LEU A 156 11.32 -3.96 13.34
CA LEU A 156 10.84 -4.85 12.26
C LEU A 156 10.37 -4.07 11.02
N SER A 157 9.67 -2.95 11.23
CA SER A 157 9.24 -2.06 10.13
C SER A 157 10.45 -1.42 9.44
N ASN A 158 11.41 -0.91 10.21
CA ASN A 158 12.64 -0.33 9.67
C ASN A 158 13.37 -1.33 8.77
N GLY A 159 13.54 -2.59 9.22
CA GLY A 159 14.24 -3.63 8.47
C GLY A 159 13.49 -4.06 7.21
N PHE A 160 12.28 -4.60 7.37
CA PHE A 160 11.60 -5.25 6.23
C PHE A 160 11.01 -4.27 5.22
N ARG A 161 10.57 -3.08 5.62
CA ARG A 161 10.08 -2.09 4.65
C ARG A 161 11.22 -1.47 3.85
N THR A 162 12.41 -1.31 4.44
CA THR A 162 13.61 -0.89 3.71
C THR A 162 14.05 -1.97 2.72
N ALA A 163 14.07 -3.24 3.14
CA ALA A 163 14.33 -4.36 2.24
C ALA A 163 13.34 -4.41 1.07
N LEU A 164 12.03 -4.18 1.35
CA LEU A 164 11.01 -4.11 0.31
C LEU A 164 11.27 -2.96 -0.67
N VAL A 165 11.58 -1.75 -0.18
CA VAL A 165 11.90 -0.60 -1.02
C VAL A 165 13.09 -0.90 -1.93
N ALA A 166 14.15 -1.55 -1.42
CA ALA A 166 15.32 -1.93 -2.21
C ALA A 166 14.97 -2.94 -3.31
N ALA A 167 14.17 -3.97 -2.98
CA ALA A 167 13.69 -4.95 -3.95
C ALA A 167 12.83 -4.31 -5.05
N LEU A 168 11.89 -3.44 -4.68
CA LEU A 168 11.03 -2.72 -5.62
C LEU A 168 11.81 -1.73 -6.50
N LYS A 169 12.87 -1.13 -5.97
CA LYS A 169 13.79 -0.29 -6.76
C LYS A 169 14.49 -1.12 -7.83
N THR A 170 14.98 -2.30 -7.50
CA THR A 170 15.57 -3.24 -8.46
C THR A 170 14.55 -3.60 -9.54
N LEU A 171 13.35 -4.04 -9.14
CA LEU A 171 12.28 -4.37 -10.07
C LEU A 171 11.96 -3.21 -11.02
N SER A 172 11.93 -1.98 -10.53
CA SER A 172 11.60 -0.80 -11.36
C SER A 172 12.55 -0.64 -12.56
N ILE A 173 13.82 -1.01 -12.40
CA ILE A 173 14.82 -0.97 -13.47
C ILE A 173 14.55 -2.08 -14.50
N GLU A 174 14.19 -3.27 -14.01
CA GLU A 174 13.98 -4.45 -14.86
C GLU A 174 12.74 -4.32 -15.77
N VAL A 175 11.68 -3.64 -15.28
CA VAL A 175 10.38 -3.59 -15.97
C VAL A 175 10.06 -2.25 -16.65
N ALA A 176 10.90 -1.22 -16.48
CA ALA A 176 10.63 0.11 -17.00
C ALA A 176 10.39 0.13 -18.52
N ARG A 177 11.19 -0.63 -19.27
CA ARG A 177 11.05 -0.74 -20.74
C ARG A 177 9.78 -1.44 -21.17
N ASP A 178 9.12 -2.15 -20.25
CA ASP A 178 7.85 -2.80 -20.48
C ASP A 178 6.64 -1.91 -20.10
N GLY A 179 6.86 -0.61 -19.85
CA GLY A 179 5.80 0.34 -19.52
C GLY A 179 5.23 0.15 -18.12
N VAL A 180 5.91 -0.61 -17.26
CA VAL A 180 5.51 -0.85 -15.87
C VAL A 180 6.24 0.11 -14.94
N THR A 181 5.49 0.86 -14.12
CA THR A 181 6.08 1.70 -13.08
C THR A 181 5.95 1.04 -11.72
N VAL A 182 6.98 1.18 -10.89
CA VAL A 182 7.05 0.61 -9.55
C VAL A 182 7.52 1.68 -8.58
N ASN A 183 6.64 2.09 -7.67
CA ASN A 183 6.93 3.14 -6.71
C ASN A 183 6.55 2.71 -5.28
N ALA A 184 7.14 3.36 -4.30
CA ALA A 184 6.79 3.20 -2.90
C ALA A 184 6.37 4.55 -2.30
N ILE A 185 5.52 4.52 -1.27
CA ILE A 185 5.20 5.70 -0.48
C ILE A 185 5.73 5.51 0.94
N ALA A 186 6.58 6.44 1.36
CA ALA A 186 7.01 6.58 2.74
C ALA A 186 5.90 7.30 3.52
N THR A 187 5.02 6.52 4.15
CA THR A 187 3.85 7.01 4.89
C THR A 187 4.28 7.69 6.18
N GLY A 188 3.83 8.92 6.38
CA GLY A 188 3.96 9.65 7.62
C GLY A 188 2.90 9.28 8.67
N ARG A 189 2.43 10.26 9.44
CA ARG A 189 1.38 10.08 10.43
C ARG A 189 0.00 10.29 9.82
N VAL A 190 -0.69 9.19 9.53
CA VAL A 190 -2.06 9.17 9.02
C VAL A 190 -2.97 8.55 10.08
N LEU A 191 -4.09 9.19 10.39
CA LEU A 191 -5.02 8.78 11.44
C LEU A 191 -5.74 7.48 11.07
N THR A 192 -5.25 6.39 11.57
CA THR A 192 -5.73 5.02 11.32
C THR A 192 -5.74 4.21 12.61
N ASP A 193 -6.42 3.06 12.62
CA ASP A 193 -6.38 2.12 13.75
C ASP A 193 -4.93 1.70 14.09
N ARG A 194 -4.05 1.64 13.08
CA ARG A 194 -2.64 1.34 13.28
C ARG A 194 -1.94 2.46 14.06
N LEU A 195 -2.17 3.71 13.71
CA LEU A 195 -1.58 4.84 14.42
C LEU A 195 -2.09 4.89 15.85
N ARG A 196 -3.40 4.71 16.07
CA ARG A 196 -4.00 4.67 17.43
C ARG A 196 -3.38 3.61 18.32
N LYS A 197 -3.01 2.44 17.79
CA LYS A 197 -2.33 1.37 18.54
C LYS A 197 -0.88 1.68 18.93
N LEU A 198 -0.26 2.68 18.36
CA LEU A 198 1.12 3.09 18.66
C LEU A 198 1.19 4.16 19.76
N TYR A 199 0.07 4.74 20.14
CA TYR A 199 -0.04 5.80 21.13
C TYR A 199 -1.05 5.43 22.22
N PRO A 200 -0.90 5.94 23.46
CA PRO A 200 -1.83 5.63 24.55
C PRO A 200 -3.23 6.20 24.30
N ASP A 201 -3.33 7.36 23.65
CA ASP A 201 -4.60 8.05 23.36
C ASP A 201 -4.47 9.06 22.21
N GLU A 202 -5.58 9.68 21.81
CA GLU A 202 -5.61 10.66 20.72
C GLU A 202 -4.92 12.00 21.09
N ALA A 203 -4.89 12.37 22.37
CA ALA A 203 -4.18 13.57 22.83
C ALA A 203 -2.66 13.41 22.63
N ALA A 204 -2.13 12.22 22.92
CA ALA A 204 -0.73 11.88 22.66
C ALA A 204 -0.39 11.89 21.16
N ILE A 205 -1.29 11.41 20.30
CA ILE A 205 -1.14 11.48 18.84
C ILE A 205 -1.05 12.95 18.41
N LYS A 206 -2.00 13.77 18.85
CA LYS A 206 -2.07 15.19 18.52
C LYS A 206 -0.81 15.93 18.97
N LYS A 207 -0.43 15.80 20.23
CA LYS A 207 0.78 16.43 20.80
C LYS A 207 2.05 16.01 20.04
N SER A 208 2.18 14.72 19.73
CA SER A 208 3.32 14.22 18.95
C SER A 208 3.34 14.79 17.53
N ALA A 209 2.18 14.95 16.89
CA ALA A 209 2.13 15.56 15.56
C ALA A 209 2.48 17.06 15.60
N GLU A 210 1.97 17.80 16.57
CA GLU A 210 2.29 19.22 16.77
C GLU A 210 3.79 19.44 17.01
N THR A 211 4.47 18.48 17.65
CA THR A 211 5.91 18.58 17.95
C THR A 211 6.80 18.16 16.79
N ASP A 212 6.45 17.06 16.11
CA ASP A 212 7.38 16.38 15.19
C ASP A 212 7.06 16.62 13.71
N VAL A 213 5.79 16.86 13.37
CA VAL A 213 5.36 17.05 11.98
C VAL A 213 5.30 18.54 11.64
N PRO A 214 6.05 19.04 10.67
CA PRO A 214 6.08 20.47 10.33
C PRO A 214 4.70 21.08 10.01
N ILE A 215 3.77 20.32 9.39
CA ILE A 215 2.37 20.76 9.19
C ILE A 215 1.59 20.87 10.50
N GLY A 216 2.11 20.32 11.62
CA GLY A 216 1.52 20.43 12.97
C GLY A 216 0.31 19.51 13.23
N ARG A 217 0.01 18.55 12.36
CA ARG A 217 -1.12 17.62 12.53
C ARG A 217 -0.89 16.27 11.86
N VAL A 218 -1.73 15.31 12.18
CA VAL A 218 -1.86 14.06 11.41
C VAL A 218 -2.69 14.31 10.15
N ALA A 219 -2.42 13.55 9.09
CA ALA A 219 -3.27 13.53 7.90
C ALA A 219 -4.48 12.57 8.10
N SER A 220 -5.57 12.80 7.37
CA SER A 220 -6.60 11.78 7.20
C SER A 220 -6.21 10.79 6.08
N PRO A 221 -6.80 9.59 6.04
CA PRO A 221 -6.62 8.66 4.92
C PRO A 221 -6.99 9.26 3.56
N GLU A 222 -8.00 10.13 3.51
CA GLU A 222 -8.50 10.80 2.31
C GLU A 222 -7.52 11.84 1.77
N GLU A 223 -6.73 12.49 2.64
CA GLU A 223 -5.65 13.39 2.23
C GLU A 223 -4.44 12.64 1.64
N PHE A 224 -4.28 11.38 2.04
CA PHE A 224 -3.18 10.52 1.58
C PHE A 224 -3.49 9.82 0.25
N ALA A 225 -4.71 9.36 0.06
CA ALA A 225 -5.13 8.52 -1.06
C ALA A 225 -4.89 9.14 -2.46
N PRO A 226 -5.08 10.47 -2.69
CA PRO A 226 -4.87 11.06 -4.01
C PRO A 226 -3.46 10.89 -4.58
N MET A 227 -2.43 10.90 -3.75
CA MET A 227 -1.05 10.66 -4.20
C MET A 227 -0.87 9.22 -4.71
N VAL A 228 -1.50 8.25 -4.05
CA VAL A 228 -1.46 6.85 -4.50
C VAL A 228 -2.18 6.69 -5.83
N ALA A 229 -3.38 7.27 -5.95
CA ALA A 229 -4.16 7.24 -7.20
C ALA A 229 -3.40 7.92 -8.36
N PHE A 230 -2.72 9.04 -8.11
CA PHE A 230 -1.87 9.69 -9.09
C PHE A 230 -0.74 8.76 -9.56
N LEU A 231 -0.04 8.07 -8.66
CA LEU A 231 1.03 7.15 -9.05
C LEU A 231 0.53 5.93 -9.84
N CYS A 232 -0.76 5.60 -9.74
CA CYS A 232 -1.41 4.57 -10.53
C CYS A 232 -1.88 5.06 -11.92
N SER A 233 -1.74 6.35 -12.22
CA SER A 233 -2.31 7.01 -13.41
C SER A 233 -1.39 7.00 -14.63
N GLU A 234 -1.96 7.36 -15.81
CA GLU A 234 -1.19 7.65 -17.02
C GLU A 234 -0.29 8.89 -16.89
N PRO A 235 -0.73 10.02 -16.32
CA PRO A 235 0.16 11.16 -16.06
C PRO A 235 1.44 10.81 -15.28
N ALA A 236 1.41 9.79 -14.43
CA ALA A 236 2.57 9.35 -13.65
C ALA A 236 3.51 8.38 -14.40
N ARG A 237 3.31 8.10 -15.69
CA ARG A 237 4.08 7.10 -16.48
C ARG A 237 5.60 7.32 -16.52
N TYR A 238 6.07 8.52 -16.19
CA TYR A 238 7.51 8.83 -16.13
C TYR A 238 8.06 8.82 -14.70
N VAL A 239 7.24 8.43 -13.70
CA VAL A 239 7.62 8.30 -12.30
C VAL A 239 7.76 6.82 -11.98
N THR A 240 9.01 6.33 -11.84
CA THR A 240 9.28 4.93 -11.47
C THR A 240 10.52 4.83 -10.58
N GLY A 241 10.58 3.82 -9.73
CA GLY A 241 11.68 3.57 -8.81
C GLY A 241 11.81 4.62 -7.69
N GLN A 242 10.74 5.36 -7.40
CA GLN A 242 10.75 6.40 -6.38
C GLN A 242 10.15 5.92 -5.06
N THR A 243 10.69 6.46 -3.96
CA THR A 243 10.08 6.38 -2.63
C THR A 243 9.67 7.79 -2.22
N ILE A 244 8.39 8.09 -2.40
CA ILE A 244 7.84 9.43 -2.20
C ILE A 244 7.33 9.56 -0.76
N ALA A 245 7.78 10.57 -0.03
CA ALA A 245 7.26 10.88 1.30
C ALA A 245 5.90 11.58 1.19
N VAL A 246 4.91 11.06 1.91
CA VAL A 246 3.61 11.69 2.15
C VAL A 246 3.43 11.76 3.66
N ASP A 247 4.01 12.79 4.26
CA ASP A 247 4.32 12.79 5.69
C ASP A 247 4.20 14.16 6.40
N GLY A 248 3.77 15.20 5.70
CA GLY A 248 3.67 16.55 6.28
C GLY A 248 5.03 17.18 6.64
N GLY A 249 6.13 16.69 6.04
CA GLY A 249 7.48 17.14 6.33
C GLY A 249 8.16 16.44 7.52
N LEU A 250 7.60 15.32 7.98
CA LEU A 250 8.12 14.56 9.13
C LEU A 250 9.56 14.10 8.93
N ILE A 251 9.88 13.59 7.72
CA ILE A 251 11.24 13.16 7.36
C ILE A 251 12.11 14.39 7.13
N LYS A 252 13.24 14.46 7.84
CA LYS A 252 14.18 15.60 7.78
C LYS A 252 15.38 15.34 6.89
N SER A 253 15.57 14.12 6.39
CA SER A 253 16.67 13.80 5.46
C SER A 253 16.37 14.32 4.05
N LEU A 254 17.42 14.64 3.31
CA LEU A 254 17.34 15.08 1.91
C LEU A 254 17.22 13.90 0.92
N SER A 255 17.50 12.68 1.37
CA SER A 255 17.52 11.45 0.56
C SER A 255 16.59 10.38 1.14
#